data_63c2a6d08d4953d5d27c7add466a8d79
#
_entry.id   63c2a6d08d4953d5d27c7add466a8d79
#
_cell.length_a   1.000
_cell.length_b   1.000
_cell.length_c   1.000
_cell.angle_alpha   90.00
_cell.angle_beta   90.00
_cell.angle_gamma   90.00
#
_symmetry.space_group_name_H-M   'P 1'
#
loop_
_entity.id
_entity.type
_entity.pdbx_description
1 polymer ?
#
loop_
_entity_poly.entity_id
_entity_poly.type
_entity_poly.pdbx_seq_one_letter_code
_entity_poly.pdbx_strand_id
1 'polypeptide(L)' 'MKAVVWSKNACPFCVQAKALLEIKGIEYEERNVQEDWTKEQLLEAVPTARTLPQIFLDDNYIGGFTELKKHFEKV' A
#
# COMPACT_ATOMS: atom_id res chain seq x y z
N MET A 1 14.42 4.79 0.03
CA MET A 1 12.98 4.88 -0.30
C MET A 1 12.17 4.17 0.76
N LYS A 2 11.09 4.78 1.19
CA LYS A 2 10.20 4.18 2.18
C LYS A 2 8.77 4.19 1.66
N ALA A 3 8.06 3.08 1.85
CA ALA A 3 6.68 2.94 1.41
C ALA A 3 5.72 2.96 2.59
N VAL A 4 4.46 3.32 2.31
CA VAL A 4 3.35 3.14 3.24
C VAL A 4 2.32 2.28 2.53
N VAL A 5 1.89 1.20 3.20
CA VAL A 5 0.91 0.27 2.66
C VAL A 5 -0.32 0.26 3.56
N TRP A 6 -1.40 0.83 3.07
CA TRP A 6 -2.70 0.73 3.75
C TRP A 6 -3.29 -0.63 3.41
N SER A 7 -3.62 -1.42 4.42
CA SER A 7 -4.02 -2.81 4.27
C SER A 7 -5.21 -3.16 5.15
N LYS A 8 -5.66 -4.41 5.03
CA LYS A 8 -6.66 -5.00 5.93
C LYS A 8 -6.36 -6.48 6.11
N ASN A 9 -7.04 -7.11 7.07
CA ASN A 9 -6.91 -8.55 7.29
C ASN A 9 -7.50 -9.32 6.09
N ALA A 10 -7.00 -10.54 5.87
CA ALA A 10 -7.49 -11.42 4.80
C ALA A 10 -7.48 -10.75 3.41
N CYS A 11 -6.40 -10.05 3.10
CA CYS A 11 -6.25 -9.33 1.85
C CYS A 11 -5.07 -9.91 1.06
N PRO A 12 -5.31 -10.81 0.09
CA PRO A 12 -4.24 -11.41 -0.69
C PRO A 12 -3.38 -10.39 -1.44
N PHE A 13 -3.98 -9.36 -2.02
CA PHE A 13 -3.23 -8.34 -2.74
C PHE A 13 -2.39 -7.48 -1.81
N CYS A 14 -2.85 -7.29 -0.56
CA CYS A 14 -2.05 -6.59 0.44
C CYS A 14 -0.79 -7.39 0.77
N VAL A 15 -0.94 -8.70 0.93
CA VAL A 15 0.19 -9.60 1.18
C VAL A 15 1.17 -9.55 0.01
N GLN A 16 0.67 -9.60 -1.21
CA GLN A 16 1.51 -9.54 -2.40
C GLN A 16 2.25 -8.22 -2.53
N ALA A 17 1.59 -7.11 -2.19
CA ALA A 17 2.21 -5.78 -2.23
C ALA A 17 3.37 -5.71 -1.25
N LYS A 18 3.16 -6.18 -0.02
CA LYS A 18 4.22 -6.19 0.99
C LYS A 18 5.39 -7.07 0.56
N ALA A 19 5.09 -8.25 0.01
CA ALA A 19 6.12 -9.16 -0.48
C ALA A 19 6.94 -8.52 -1.61
N LEU A 20 6.28 -7.83 -2.53
CA LEU A 20 6.96 -7.16 -3.63
C LEU A 20 7.92 -6.10 -3.12
N LEU A 21 7.48 -5.30 -2.13
CA LEU A 21 8.35 -4.28 -1.53
C LEU A 21 9.56 -4.91 -0.85
N GLU A 22 9.36 -6.02 -0.15
CA GLU A 22 10.46 -6.75 0.48
C GLU A 22 11.46 -7.27 -0.55
N ILE A 23 10.98 -7.83 -1.66
CA ILE A 23 11.84 -8.32 -2.74
C ILE A 23 12.68 -7.18 -3.33
N LYS A 24 12.10 -5.99 -3.42
CA LYS A 24 12.80 -4.82 -3.94
C LYS A 24 13.69 -4.14 -2.91
N GLY A 25 13.73 -4.64 -1.69
CA GLY A 25 14.54 -4.07 -0.62
C GLY A 25 14.04 -2.72 -0.12
N ILE A 26 12.74 -2.48 -0.23
CA ILE A 26 12.13 -1.22 0.18
C ILE A 26 11.48 -1.39 1.54
N GLU A 27 11.86 -0.52 2.49
CA GLU A 27 11.21 -0.49 3.80
C GLU A 27 9.79 0.03 3.65
N TYR A 28 8.87 -0.52 4.44
CA TYR A 28 7.49 -0.03 4.40
C TYR A 28 6.87 -0.01 5.79
N GLU A 29 5.92 0.88 5.96
CA GLU A 29 5.06 0.93 7.14
C GLU A 29 3.70 0.38 6.73
N GLU A 30 3.23 -0.64 7.43
CA GLU A 30 1.89 -1.18 7.19
C GLU A 30 0.88 -0.46 8.07
N ARG A 31 -0.20 0.03 7.46
CA ARG A 31 -1.29 0.70 8.17
C ARG A 31 -2.55 -0.10 7.94
N ASN A 32 -2.82 -1.03 8.87
CA ASN A 32 -3.96 -1.93 8.76
C ASN A 32 -5.20 -1.25 9.34
N VAL A 33 -6.20 -1.03 8.49
CA VAL A 33 -7.41 -0.28 8.87
C VAL A 33 -8.36 -1.09 9.76
N GLN A 34 -8.02 -2.34 10.04
CA GLN A 34 -8.79 -3.18 10.96
C GLN A 34 -8.04 -3.41 12.28
N GLU A 35 -6.84 -2.86 12.42
CA GLU A 35 -5.99 -3.01 13.61
C GLU A 35 -5.69 -1.63 14.21
N ASP A 36 -4.49 -1.12 14.00
CA ASP A 36 -4.04 0.14 14.60
C ASP A 36 -4.57 1.40 13.90
N TRP A 37 -5.12 1.25 12.71
CA TRP A 37 -5.59 2.36 11.89
C TRP A 37 -7.07 2.22 11.58
N THR A 38 -7.68 3.27 11.05
CA THR A 38 -9.10 3.25 10.71
C THR A 38 -9.33 3.56 9.25
N LYS A 39 -10.51 3.17 8.77
CA LYS A 39 -10.93 3.49 7.42
C LYS A 39 -11.02 5.00 7.20
N GLU A 40 -11.41 5.74 8.23
CA GLU A 40 -11.49 7.20 8.16
C GLU A 40 -10.11 7.80 7.90
N GLN A 41 -9.08 7.27 8.57
CA GLN A 41 -7.71 7.73 8.35
C GLN A 41 -7.25 7.42 6.93
N LEU A 42 -7.61 6.26 6.40
CA LEU A 42 -7.33 5.92 5.00
C LEU A 42 -7.98 6.93 4.06
N LEU A 43 -9.24 7.26 4.28
CA LEU A 43 -9.97 8.18 3.41
C LEU A 43 -9.45 9.61 3.51
N GLU A 44 -8.85 9.99 4.63
CA GLU A 44 -8.15 11.27 4.74
C GLU A 44 -6.93 11.30 3.83
N ALA A 45 -6.19 10.20 3.78
CA ALA A 45 -4.98 10.10 2.95
C ALA A 45 -5.32 9.90 1.47
N VAL A 46 -6.35 9.07 1.20
CA VAL A 46 -6.78 8.76 -0.17
C VAL A 46 -8.30 8.86 -0.24
N PRO A 47 -8.85 10.08 -0.47
CA PRO A 47 -10.30 10.29 -0.46
C PRO A 47 -11.10 9.42 -1.43
N THR A 48 -10.47 8.94 -2.49
CA THR A 48 -11.12 8.11 -3.50
C THR A 48 -10.90 6.62 -3.29
N ALA A 49 -10.30 6.22 -2.17
CA ALA A 49 -9.98 4.81 -1.93
C ALA A 49 -11.27 3.97 -1.84
N ARG A 50 -11.31 2.89 -2.61
CA ARG A 50 -12.41 1.93 -2.62
C ARG A 50 -11.94 0.52 -2.33
N THR A 51 -10.65 0.28 -2.52
CA THR A 51 -10.04 -1.04 -2.37
C THR A 51 -8.74 -0.93 -1.59
N LEU A 52 -8.23 -2.05 -1.17
CA LEU A 52 -6.93 -2.17 -0.53
C LEU A 52 -6.12 -3.23 -1.28
N PRO A 53 -4.81 -3.10 -1.35
CA PRO A 53 -4.00 -2.10 -0.66
C PRO A 53 -4.03 -0.73 -1.33
N GLN A 54 -3.63 0.32 -0.58
CA GLN A 54 -3.36 1.65 -1.13
C GLN A 54 -1.94 1.99 -0.71
N ILE A 55 -1.11 2.35 -1.66
CA ILE A 55 0.34 2.39 -1.47
C ILE A 55 0.92 3.75 -1.82
N PHE A 56 1.84 4.22 -0.96
CA PHE A 56 2.62 5.43 -1.19
C PHE A 56 4.10 5.05 -1.27
N LEU A 57 4.85 5.70 -2.13
CA LEU A 57 6.31 5.60 -2.19
C LEU A 57 6.89 7.00 -1.98
N ASP A 58 7.67 7.17 -0.89
CA ASP A 58 8.26 8.48 -0.53
C ASP A 58 7.20 9.60 -0.55
N ASP A 59 6.06 9.34 0.09
CA ASP A 59 4.92 10.26 0.19
C ASP A 59 4.18 10.51 -1.12
N ASN A 60 4.52 9.81 -2.19
CA ASN A 60 3.82 9.90 -3.46
C ASN A 60 2.81 8.76 -3.58
N TYR A 61 1.56 9.10 -3.81
CA TYR A 61 0.51 8.10 -3.96
C TYR A 61 0.71 7.31 -5.26
N ILE A 62 0.76 5.99 -5.15
CA ILE A 62 0.98 5.09 -6.30
C ILE A 62 -0.34 4.44 -6.73
N GLY A 63 -1.15 4.02 -5.78
CA GLY A 63 -2.38 3.28 -6.07
C GLY A 63 -2.37 1.94 -5.36
N GLY A 64 -2.96 0.93 -6.00
CA GLY A 64 -3.04 -0.41 -5.45
C GLY A 64 -1.88 -1.29 -5.89
N PHE A 65 -2.04 -2.61 -5.69
CA PHE A 65 -1.00 -3.57 -6.04
C PHE A 65 -0.65 -3.53 -7.54
N THR A 66 -1.67 -3.44 -8.40
CA THR A 66 -1.45 -3.41 -9.85
C THR A 66 -0.57 -2.23 -10.25
N GLU A 67 -0.86 -1.06 -9.69
CA GLU A 67 -0.10 0.15 -9.96
C GLU A 67 1.33 0.04 -9.42
N LEU A 68 1.49 -0.56 -8.24
CA LEU A 68 2.81 -0.79 -7.66
C LEU A 68 3.64 -1.70 -8.56
N LYS A 69 3.04 -2.79 -9.02
CA LYS A 69 3.70 -3.73 -9.92
C LYS A 69 4.15 -3.04 -11.21
N LYS A 70 3.27 -2.25 -11.81
CA LYS A 70 3.60 -1.49 -13.02
C LYS A 70 4.73 -0.50 -12.76
N HIS A 71 4.73 0.13 -11.59
CA HIS A 71 5.77 1.08 -11.24
C HIS A 71 7.17 0.43 -11.31
N PHE A 72 7.29 -0.79 -10.83
CA PHE A 72 8.57 -1.51 -10.86
C PHE A 72 8.87 -2.17 -12.20
N GLU A 73 7.89 -2.32 -13.07
CA GLU A 73 8.09 -2.86 -14.42
C GLU A 73 8.59 -1.80 -15.41
N LYS A 74 8.53 -0.54 -15.06
CA LYS A 74 9.05 0.54 -15.88
C LYS A 74 10.55 0.60 -15.73
N VAL A 75 11.24 0.27 -16.79
CA VAL A 75 12.69 0.29 -16.82
C VAL A 75 13.16 1.33 -17.83
#